data_ca60b3b0a2a0d0098493194e08e0beae
#
_entry.id   ca60b3b0a2a0d0098493194e08e0beae
#
_cell.length_a   1.000
_cell.length_b   1.000
_cell.length_c   1.000
_cell.angle_alpha   90.00
_cell.angle_beta   90.00
_cell.angle_gamma   90.00
#
_symmetry.space_group_name_H-M   'P 1'
#
loop_
_entity.id
_entity.type
_entity.pdbx_description
1 polymer ?
#
loop_
_entity_poly.entity_id
_entity_poly.type
_entity_poly.pdbx_seq_one_letter_code
_entity_poly.pdbx_strand_id
1 'polypeptide(L)'
;MAKFSFHCQCYKAGQLGGIDKHNRRLNKNYISNPDIDTERSGQNRIYIAPKKSLYKDCKEQIEKRVVASGGRITKASNWICEAVFSYPEELPLEHLDEYNDLIIKYMNARFNNNVVSAVCHLDEGGSADGKGGLPHLHLDILMITEDDRLSAKTLITRDFITSMHKVMPIILRKHGFNIDEYEETEEKKKGGLSAKEYKKKMEEEKKALDKKLDEMAKE
;
A
#
# COMPACT_ATOMS: atom_id res chain seq x y z
N MET A 1 -10.10 -18.56 -7.14
CA MET A 1 -10.49 -17.14 -7.09
C MET A 1 -9.34 -16.33 -6.51
N ALA A 2 -9.21 -15.08 -6.93
CA ALA A 2 -8.09 -14.22 -6.55
C ALA A 2 -8.27 -13.66 -5.12
N LYS A 3 -7.16 -13.49 -4.37
CA LYS A 3 -7.21 -12.98 -2.99
C LYS A 3 -6.96 -11.48 -2.95
N PHE A 4 -7.87 -10.74 -2.32
CA PHE A 4 -7.67 -9.33 -2.02
C PHE A 4 -6.64 -9.15 -0.91
N SER A 5 -5.67 -8.27 -1.12
CA SER A 5 -4.64 -7.91 -0.14
C SER A 5 -4.59 -6.39 0.06
N PHE A 6 -4.60 -5.99 1.33
CA PHE A 6 -4.55 -4.60 1.76
C PHE A 6 -3.75 -4.49 3.05
N HIS A 7 -2.87 -3.51 3.12
CA HIS A 7 -2.25 -3.07 4.36
C HIS A 7 -2.06 -1.55 4.35
N CYS A 8 -1.85 -0.96 5.51
CA CYS A 8 -1.60 0.48 5.59
C CYS A 8 -0.64 0.82 6.74
N GLN A 9 0.07 1.93 6.56
CA GLN A 9 0.99 2.48 7.56
C GLN A 9 0.89 4.01 7.57
N CYS A 10 0.91 4.58 8.78
CA CYS A 10 0.87 6.03 8.94
C CYS A 10 2.26 6.63 9.11
N TYR A 11 2.47 7.81 8.51
CA TYR A 11 3.76 8.48 8.43
C TYR A 11 3.71 9.94 8.89
N LYS A 12 4.81 10.37 9.51
CA LYS A 12 5.02 11.74 9.96
C LYS A 12 5.62 12.60 8.84
N ALA A 13 5.54 13.91 8.99
CA ALA A 13 6.07 14.89 8.05
C ALA A 13 7.47 14.59 7.51
N GLY A 14 8.42 14.23 8.39
CA GLY A 14 9.81 13.99 8.00
C GLY A 14 10.04 12.74 7.13
N GLN A 15 9.06 11.87 7.01
CA GLN A 15 9.13 10.62 6.23
C GLN A 15 8.59 10.80 4.80
N LEU A 16 7.77 11.83 4.54
CA LEU A 16 7.07 12.03 3.28
C LEU A 16 8.01 12.18 2.07
N GLY A 17 9.18 12.78 2.29
CA GLY A 17 10.16 12.91 1.21
C GLY A 17 10.75 11.59 0.73
N GLY A 18 10.90 10.62 1.62
CA GLY A 18 11.31 9.25 1.28
C GLY A 18 10.22 8.50 0.51
N ILE A 19 8.98 8.59 0.99
CA ILE A 19 7.79 7.98 0.35
C ILE A 19 7.60 8.54 -1.06
N ASP A 20 7.60 9.86 -1.22
CA ASP A 20 7.46 10.54 -2.51
C ASP A 20 8.54 10.10 -3.53
N LYS A 21 9.79 9.99 -3.06
CA LYS A 21 10.89 9.52 -3.90
C LYS A 21 10.75 8.05 -4.28
N HIS A 22 10.30 7.20 -3.37
CA HIS A 22 10.03 5.79 -3.65
C HIS A 22 8.88 5.65 -4.64
N ASN A 23 7.74 6.22 -4.35
CA ASN A 23 6.53 6.04 -5.15
C ASN A 23 6.70 6.58 -6.58
N ARG A 24 7.36 7.73 -6.75
CA ARG A 24 7.60 8.33 -8.07
C ARG A 24 8.94 7.97 -8.72
N ARG A 25 9.70 7.04 -8.13
CA ARG A 25 11.01 6.60 -8.64
C ARG A 25 12.00 7.76 -8.86
N LEU A 26 12.09 8.69 -7.90
CA LEU A 26 12.96 9.87 -7.99
C LEU A 26 14.38 9.63 -7.46
N ASN A 27 14.69 8.47 -6.94
CA ASN A 27 16.03 8.11 -6.51
C ASN A 27 16.89 7.69 -7.72
N LYS A 28 18.20 8.01 -7.65
CA LYS A 28 19.15 7.59 -8.69
C LYS A 28 19.55 6.11 -8.55
N ASN A 29 19.43 5.54 -7.35
CA ASN A 29 19.69 4.15 -7.06
C ASN A 29 18.76 3.67 -5.93
N TYR A 30 18.58 2.36 -5.83
CA TYR A 30 17.68 1.71 -4.89
C TYR A 30 18.41 0.62 -4.07
N ILE A 31 19.61 0.96 -3.56
CA ILE A 31 20.44 0.03 -2.76
C ILE A 31 19.65 -0.55 -1.57
N SER A 32 18.75 0.23 -0.98
CA SER A 32 17.90 -0.19 0.13
C SER A 32 16.71 -1.07 -0.28
N ASN A 33 16.37 -1.11 -1.56
CA ASN A 33 15.34 -1.98 -2.12
C ASN A 33 15.82 -2.56 -3.46
N PRO A 34 16.62 -3.64 -3.42
CA PRO A 34 17.21 -4.26 -4.61
C PRO A 34 16.16 -4.94 -5.51
N ASP A 35 14.93 -5.10 -5.02
CA ASP A 35 13.83 -5.71 -5.78
C ASP A 35 13.27 -4.76 -6.86
N ILE A 36 13.71 -3.49 -6.91
CA ILE A 36 13.28 -2.52 -7.92
C ILE A 36 14.10 -2.71 -9.21
N ASP A 37 13.40 -3.06 -10.28
CA ASP A 37 13.93 -3.10 -11.64
C ASP A 37 13.78 -1.72 -12.30
N THR A 38 14.85 -0.92 -12.29
CA THR A 38 14.84 0.43 -12.82
C THR A 38 14.57 0.52 -14.32
N GLU A 39 14.86 -0.54 -15.10
CA GLU A 39 14.54 -0.59 -16.52
C GLU A 39 13.04 -0.69 -16.78
N ARG A 40 12.31 -1.25 -15.84
CA ARG A 40 10.85 -1.37 -15.87
C ARG A 40 10.11 -0.21 -15.22
N SER A 41 10.80 0.72 -14.54
CA SER A 41 10.15 1.84 -13.83
C SER A 41 9.28 2.73 -14.74
N GLY A 42 9.57 2.76 -16.04
CA GLY A 42 8.72 3.43 -17.03
C GLY A 42 7.33 2.78 -17.23
N GLN A 43 7.12 1.57 -16.74
CA GLN A 43 5.83 0.87 -16.81
C GLN A 43 4.91 1.19 -15.62
N ASN A 44 5.43 1.82 -14.56
CA ASN A 44 4.64 2.24 -13.41
C ASN A 44 3.55 3.22 -13.83
N ARG A 45 2.39 3.14 -13.17
CA ARG A 45 1.22 3.94 -13.51
C ARG A 45 0.95 4.96 -12.42
N ILE A 46 0.88 6.24 -12.80
CA ILE A 46 0.59 7.34 -11.90
C ILE A 46 -0.82 7.82 -12.17
N TYR A 47 -1.75 7.58 -11.24
CA TYR A 47 -3.14 8.01 -11.32
C TYR A 47 -3.34 9.38 -10.69
N ILE A 48 -2.68 9.65 -9.56
CA ILE A 48 -2.69 10.93 -8.86
C ILE A 48 -1.25 11.26 -8.49
N ALA A 49 -0.75 12.40 -8.95
CA ALA A 49 0.58 12.89 -8.60
C ALA A 49 0.51 14.16 -7.76
N PRO A 50 1.37 14.31 -6.73
CA PRO A 50 1.56 15.59 -6.07
C PRO A 50 1.97 16.67 -7.07
N LYS A 51 1.42 17.88 -6.95
CA LYS A 51 1.72 19.02 -7.84
C LYS A 51 3.15 19.54 -7.68
N LYS A 52 3.64 19.58 -6.44
CA LYS A 52 5.00 20.05 -6.09
C LYS A 52 5.83 18.87 -5.57
N SER A 53 5.48 18.39 -4.39
CA SER A 53 5.98 17.17 -3.77
C SER A 53 4.98 16.74 -2.70
N LEU A 54 4.97 15.47 -2.32
CA LEU A 54 4.06 14.94 -1.30
C LEU A 54 4.11 15.79 -0.01
N TYR A 55 5.31 16.14 0.45
CA TYR A 55 5.48 16.97 1.64
C TYR A 55 4.87 18.38 1.47
N LYS A 56 5.18 19.06 0.35
CA LYS A 56 4.72 20.44 0.15
C LYS A 56 3.21 20.52 -0.01
N ASP A 57 2.63 19.60 -0.75
CA ASP A 57 1.19 19.57 -0.99
C ASP A 57 0.41 19.21 0.30
N CYS A 58 0.90 18.23 1.07
CA CYS A 58 0.34 17.91 2.37
C CYS A 58 0.44 19.10 3.35
N LYS A 59 1.61 19.75 3.39
CA LYS A 59 1.83 20.92 4.25
C LYS A 59 0.84 22.04 3.93
N GLU A 60 0.68 22.38 2.65
CA GLU A 60 -0.25 23.41 2.19
C GLU A 60 -1.71 23.11 2.60
N GLN A 61 -2.14 21.87 2.42
CA GLN A 61 -3.49 21.44 2.84
C GLN A 61 -3.69 21.49 4.36
N ILE A 62 -2.69 21.05 5.12
CA ILE A 62 -2.73 21.09 6.58
C ILE A 62 -2.78 22.53 7.09
N GLU A 63 -1.96 23.43 6.54
CA GLU A 63 -1.97 24.85 6.90
C GLU A 63 -3.32 25.48 6.59
N LYS A 64 -3.85 25.23 5.40
CA LYS A 64 -5.12 25.80 4.93
C LYS A 64 -6.33 25.31 5.73
N ARG A 65 -6.37 24.06 6.14
CA ARG A 65 -7.54 23.43 6.77
C ARG A 65 -7.38 23.33 8.29
N VAL A 66 -6.29 22.67 8.74
CA VAL A 66 -6.11 22.35 10.16
C VAL A 66 -5.65 23.56 10.96
N VAL A 67 -4.61 24.27 10.50
CA VAL A 67 -4.07 25.42 11.24
C VAL A 67 -5.02 26.59 11.19
N ALA A 68 -5.63 26.85 10.04
CA ALA A 68 -6.61 27.94 9.89
C ALA A 68 -7.87 27.74 10.75
N SER A 69 -8.24 26.50 11.07
CA SER A 69 -9.34 26.18 12.01
C SER A 69 -8.90 26.14 13.48
N GLY A 70 -7.65 26.52 13.80
CA GLY A 70 -7.12 26.53 15.17
C GLY A 70 -6.56 25.17 15.63
N GLY A 71 -6.47 24.20 14.73
CA GLY A 71 -5.89 22.88 15.02
C GLY A 71 -4.40 22.93 15.30
N ARG A 72 -3.91 22.01 16.11
CA ARG A 72 -2.49 21.91 16.47
C ARG A 72 -1.80 20.76 15.72
N ILE A 73 -0.60 21.03 15.23
CA ILE A 73 0.29 20.05 14.64
C ILE A 73 1.48 19.85 15.56
N THR A 74 1.80 18.61 15.88
CA THR A 74 2.95 18.25 16.71
C THR A 74 3.96 17.43 15.88
N LYS A 75 5.18 17.30 16.36
CA LYS A 75 6.18 16.39 15.75
C LYS A 75 5.73 14.91 15.75
N ALA A 76 4.81 14.56 16.65
CA ALA A 76 4.24 13.21 16.73
C ALA A 76 3.07 12.97 15.77
N SER A 77 2.50 14.03 15.18
CA SER A 77 1.35 13.91 14.28
C SER A 77 1.70 13.14 13.02
N ASN A 78 0.92 12.12 12.71
CA ASN A 78 0.96 11.47 11.40
C ASN A 78 0.20 12.34 10.39
N TRP A 79 0.87 12.63 9.28
CA TRP A 79 0.31 13.47 8.22
C TRP A 79 -0.44 12.69 7.18
N ILE A 80 0.10 11.53 6.81
CA ILE A 80 -0.53 10.63 5.84
C ILE A 80 -0.67 9.22 6.42
N CYS A 81 -1.54 8.45 5.80
CA CYS A 81 -1.53 7.00 5.80
C CYS A 81 -1.28 6.53 4.37
N GLU A 82 -0.24 5.75 4.14
CA GLU A 82 -0.02 5.03 2.90
C GLU A 82 -0.79 3.71 2.99
N ALA A 83 -1.68 3.49 2.05
CA ALA A 83 -2.42 2.26 1.88
C ALA A 83 -1.91 1.53 0.63
N VAL A 84 -1.56 0.26 0.77
CA VAL A 84 -1.02 -0.56 -0.32
C VAL A 84 -1.99 -1.69 -0.62
N PHE A 85 -2.33 -1.81 -1.90
CA PHE A 85 -3.24 -2.81 -2.43
C PHE A 85 -2.52 -3.64 -3.49
N SER A 86 -2.37 -4.94 -3.27
CA SER A 86 -1.79 -5.82 -4.27
C SER A 86 -2.82 -6.16 -5.34
N TYR A 87 -2.38 -6.17 -6.60
CA TYR A 87 -3.16 -6.71 -7.70
C TYR A 87 -2.98 -8.22 -7.73
N PRO A 88 -4.05 -9.03 -7.69
CA PRO A 88 -3.95 -10.48 -7.67
C PRO A 88 -3.35 -11.05 -8.97
N GLU A 89 -2.46 -12.04 -8.83
CA GLU A 89 -1.79 -12.70 -9.97
C GLU A 89 -2.80 -13.39 -10.91
N GLU A 90 -3.90 -13.88 -10.37
CA GLU A 90 -4.91 -14.60 -11.12
C GLU A 90 -5.79 -13.71 -12.02
N LEU A 91 -5.69 -12.39 -11.88
CA LEU A 91 -6.45 -11.44 -12.70
C LEU A 91 -5.65 -11.03 -13.94
N PRO A 92 -6.30 -10.92 -15.12
CA PRO A 92 -5.65 -10.43 -16.34
C PRO A 92 -5.13 -9.00 -16.16
N LEU A 93 -3.88 -8.75 -16.54
CA LEU A 93 -3.22 -7.45 -16.34
C LEU A 93 -3.90 -6.30 -17.10
N GLU A 94 -4.67 -6.60 -18.14
CA GLU A 94 -5.48 -5.64 -18.89
C GLU A 94 -6.55 -4.94 -18.04
N HIS A 95 -6.99 -5.56 -16.94
CA HIS A 95 -7.94 -4.99 -16.00
C HIS A 95 -7.32 -4.22 -14.83
N LEU A 96 -5.99 -4.06 -14.82
CA LEU A 96 -5.27 -3.41 -13.73
C LEU A 96 -5.76 -1.97 -13.48
N ASP A 97 -5.98 -1.20 -14.53
CA ASP A 97 -6.42 0.19 -14.38
C ASP A 97 -7.83 0.29 -13.82
N GLU A 98 -8.74 -0.55 -14.30
CA GLU A 98 -10.12 -0.59 -13.79
C GLU A 98 -10.16 -0.99 -12.31
N TYR A 99 -9.35 -2.00 -11.92
CA TYR A 99 -9.21 -2.42 -10.53
C TYR A 99 -8.71 -1.29 -9.64
N ASN A 100 -7.63 -0.61 -10.06
CA ASN A 100 -7.04 0.49 -9.31
C ASN A 100 -7.98 1.70 -9.24
N ASP A 101 -8.67 2.04 -10.30
CA ASP A 101 -9.65 3.14 -10.35
C ASP A 101 -10.79 2.93 -9.37
N LEU A 102 -11.31 1.71 -9.23
CA LEU A 102 -12.35 1.38 -8.26
C LEU A 102 -11.87 1.61 -6.83
N ILE A 103 -10.64 1.15 -6.52
CA ILE A 103 -10.03 1.36 -5.20
C ILE A 103 -9.83 2.85 -4.93
N ILE A 104 -9.24 3.59 -5.88
CA ILE A 104 -9.00 5.04 -5.76
C ILE A 104 -10.31 5.79 -5.52
N LYS A 105 -11.35 5.51 -6.30
CA LYS A 105 -12.68 6.14 -6.16
C LYS A 105 -13.28 5.86 -4.78
N TYR A 106 -13.23 4.60 -4.32
CA TYR A 106 -13.73 4.25 -3.00
C TYR A 106 -12.96 4.96 -1.89
N MET A 107 -11.62 4.94 -1.95
CA MET A 107 -10.78 5.59 -0.94
C MET A 107 -10.94 7.11 -0.93
N ASN A 108 -11.04 7.74 -2.10
CA ASN A 108 -11.34 9.17 -2.19
C ASN A 108 -12.69 9.52 -1.55
N ALA A 109 -13.73 8.77 -1.84
CA ALA A 109 -15.05 8.99 -1.23
C ALA A 109 -14.99 8.77 0.30
N ARG A 110 -14.30 7.72 0.75
CA ARG A 110 -14.18 7.37 2.17
C ARG A 110 -13.39 8.38 3.00
N PHE A 111 -12.43 9.05 2.39
CA PHE A 111 -11.53 10.02 3.02
C PHE A 111 -11.74 11.46 2.53
N ASN A 112 -12.95 11.81 2.07
CA ASN A 112 -13.32 13.18 1.69
C ASN A 112 -12.36 13.82 0.68
N ASN A 113 -11.97 13.08 -0.35
CA ASN A 113 -11.01 13.47 -1.39
C ASN A 113 -9.63 13.87 -0.85
N ASN A 114 -9.18 13.20 0.21
CA ASN A 114 -7.87 13.40 0.81
C ASN A 114 -6.78 12.46 0.24
N VAL A 115 -7.02 11.69 -0.83
CA VAL A 115 -5.97 10.98 -1.56
C VAL A 115 -5.12 11.98 -2.31
N VAL A 116 -3.85 12.09 -1.95
CA VAL A 116 -2.90 13.09 -2.48
C VAL A 116 -1.89 12.51 -3.46
N SER A 117 -1.75 11.18 -3.47
CA SER A 117 -0.93 10.43 -4.41
C SER A 117 -1.53 9.05 -4.65
N ALA A 118 -1.46 8.56 -5.88
CA ALA A 118 -1.87 7.20 -6.26
C ALA A 118 -0.93 6.69 -7.36
N VAL A 119 -0.09 5.70 -7.04
CA VAL A 119 0.91 5.15 -7.93
C VAL A 119 0.88 3.63 -7.87
N CYS A 120 0.78 2.98 -9.03
CA CYS A 120 0.90 1.53 -9.13
C CYS A 120 2.30 1.15 -9.62
N HIS A 121 2.99 0.34 -8.85
CA HIS A 121 4.29 -0.22 -9.20
C HIS A 121 4.13 -1.54 -9.96
N LEU A 122 4.83 -1.64 -11.10
CA LEU A 122 4.97 -2.84 -11.91
C LEU A 122 6.45 -3.28 -12.00
N ASP A 123 7.33 -2.53 -11.36
CA ASP A 123 8.78 -2.67 -11.41
C ASP A 123 9.40 -3.24 -10.13
N GLU A 124 8.59 -3.59 -9.13
CA GLU A 124 9.07 -4.26 -7.93
C GLU A 124 8.84 -5.76 -8.02
N GLY A 125 9.85 -6.52 -7.65
CA GLY A 125 9.75 -7.94 -7.50
C GLY A 125 10.88 -8.69 -8.16
N GLY A 126 11.80 -9.10 -7.33
CA GLY A 126 12.72 -10.17 -7.56
C GLY A 126 12.17 -11.45 -6.97
N SER A 127 11.31 -12.17 -7.67
CA SER A 127 11.17 -13.58 -7.35
C SER A 127 12.36 -14.33 -7.95
N ALA A 128 12.87 -15.31 -7.22
CA ALA A 128 13.99 -16.16 -7.68
C ALA A 128 13.68 -16.92 -8.98
N ASP A 129 12.42 -16.90 -9.44
CA ASP A 129 11.92 -17.51 -10.67
C ASP A 129 11.81 -16.52 -11.85
N GLY A 130 12.27 -15.27 -11.67
CA GLY A 130 12.24 -14.23 -12.72
C GLY A 130 10.86 -13.67 -13.06
N LYS A 131 9.83 -14.10 -12.36
CA LYS A 131 8.49 -13.53 -12.48
C LYS A 131 8.42 -12.33 -11.56
N GLY A 132 8.48 -11.13 -12.02
CA GLY A 132 8.40 -9.91 -11.21
C GLY A 132 7.37 -10.02 -10.06
N GLY A 133 7.49 -9.19 -9.04
CA GLY A 133 6.49 -9.12 -7.96
C GLY A 133 5.12 -8.70 -8.47
N LEU A 134 4.12 -8.93 -7.66
CA LEU A 134 2.75 -8.53 -8.01
C LEU A 134 2.66 -7.01 -8.15
N PRO A 135 1.98 -6.49 -9.17
CA PRO A 135 1.65 -5.09 -9.24
C PRO A 135 0.94 -4.66 -7.95
N HIS A 136 1.26 -3.48 -7.45
CA HIS A 136 0.64 -2.98 -6.23
C HIS A 136 0.45 -1.47 -6.28
N LEU A 137 -0.71 -1.03 -5.79
CA LEU A 137 -1.13 0.34 -5.77
C LEU A 137 -0.79 0.98 -4.41
N HIS A 138 0.01 2.03 -4.41
CA HIS A 138 0.26 2.91 -3.27
C HIS A 138 -0.71 4.08 -3.30
N LEU A 139 -1.46 4.29 -2.22
CA LEU A 139 -2.30 5.46 -2.00
C LEU A 139 -1.81 6.24 -0.79
N ASP A 140 -1.35 7.46 -0.98
CA ASP A 140 -1.03 8.38 0.09
C ASP A 140 -2.26 9.21 0.43
N ILE A 141 -2.77 9.04 1.65
CA ILE A 141 -4.02 9.65 2.12
C ILE A 141 -3.72 10.64 3.24
N LEU A 142 -4.07 11.89 3.05
CA LEU A 142 -3.89 12.94 4.06
C LEU A 142 -4.87 12.74 5.22
N MET A 143 -4.35 12.67 6.45
CA MET A 143 -5.10 12.31 7.64
C MET A 143 -5.88 13.47 8.26
N ILE A 144 -6.58 14.25 7.43
CA ILE A 144 -7.48 15.32 7.87
C ILE A 144 -8.91 14.79 7.97
N THR A 145 -9.50 14.93 9.13
CA THR A 145 -10.90 14.59 9.42
C THR A 145 -11.89 15.57 8.79
N GLU A 146 -13.18 15.25 8.78
CA GLU A 146 -14.24 16.13 8.28
C GLU A 146 -14.32 17.47 9.03
N ASP A 147 -13.99 17.45 10.31
CA ASP A 147 -13.92 18.64 11.17
C ASP A 147 -12.54 19.31 11.19
N ASP A 148 -11.78 19.14 10.12
CA ASP A 148 -10.48 19.76 9.86
C ASP A 148 -9.43 19.55 10.97
N ARG A 149 -9.43 18.38 11.61
CA ARG A 149 -8.36 17.96 12.53
C ARG A 149 -7.40 16.99 11.84
N LEU A 150 -6.12 17.05 12.18
CA LEU A 150 -5.12 16.08 11.75
C LEU A 150 -5.12 14.89 12.72
N SER A 151 -5.78 13.79 12.36
CA SER A 151 -5.94 12.63 13.25
C SER A 151 -5.98 11.29 12.51
N ALA A 152 -4.83 10.66 12.33
CA ALA A 152 -4.75 9.29 11.83
C ALA A 152 -5.47 8.29 12.75
N LYS A 153 -5.40 8.48 14.08
CA LYS A 153 -6.06 7.59 15.05
C LYS A 153 -7.59 7.54 14.87
N THR A 154 -8.20 8.66 14.47
CA THR A 154 -9.64 8.74 14.22
C THR A 154 -10.03 8.06 12.90
N LEU A 155 -9.16 8.16 11.88
CA LEU A 155 -9.47 7.69 10.52
C LEU A 155 -9.06 6.23 10.29
N ILE A 156 -7.90 5.82 10.82
CA ILE A 156 -7.34 4.47 10.64
C ILE A 156 -7.55 3.69 11.93
N THR A 157 -8.77 3.19 12.08
CA THR A 157 -9.16 2.33 13.19
C THR A 157 -9.03 0.86 12.82
N ARG A 158 -9.05 -0.03 13.83
CA ARG A 158 -9.12 -1.47 13.59
C ARG A 158 -10.37 -1.84 12.77
N ASP A 159 -11.50 -1.20 13.08
CA ASP A 159 -12.76 -1.42 12.36
C ASP A 159 -12.65 -1.00 10.89
N PHE A 160 -11.98 0.13 10.61
CA PHE A 160 -11.68 0.53 9.23
C PHE A 160 -10.87 -0.54 8.51
N ILE A 161 -9.75 -1.01 9.10
CA ILE A 161 -8.90 -2.03 8.49
C ILE A 161 -9.69 -3.32 8.22
N THR A 162 -10.44 -3.79 9.22
CA THR A 162 -11.29 -4.99 9.07
C THR A 162 -12.36 -4.80 8.01
N SER A 163 -13.00 -3.61 7.96
CA SER A 163 -14.03 -3.30 6.97
C SER A 163 -13.49 -3.31 5.54
N MET A 164 -12.25 -2.84 5.33
CA MET A 164 -11.62 -2.86 4.01
C MET A 164 -11.50 -4.27 3.44
N HIS A 165 -11.08 -5.23 4.27
CA HIS A 165 -10.99 -6.64 3.84
C HIS A 165 -12.37 -7.25 3.52
N LYS A 166 -13.45 -6.75 4.11
CA LYS A 166 -14.82 -7.23 3.85
C LYS A 166 -15.48 -6.53 2.69
N VAL A 167 -15.35 -5.19 2.62
CA VAL A 167 -16.11 -4.34 1.68
C VAL A 167 -15.47 -4.32 0.29
N MET A 168 -14.15 -4.21 0.18
CA MET A 168 -13.50 -4.12 -1.13
C MET A 168 -13.71 -5.36 -2.00
N PRO A 169 -13.59 -6.61 -1.50
CA PRO A 169 -13.96 -7.78 -2.30
C PRO A 169 -15.39 -7.75 -2.83
N ILE A 170 -16.34 -7.25 -2.05
CA ILE A 170 -17.75 -7.12 -2.49
C ILE A 170 -17.85 -6.11 -3.65
N ILE A 171 -17.19 -4.96 -3.53
CA ILE A 171 -17.19 -3.93 -4.56
C ILE A 171 -16.55 -4.46 -5.85
N LEU A 172 -15.38 -5.06 -5.74
CA LEU A 172 -14.65 -5.61 -6.88
C LEU A 172 -15.46 -6.70 -7.60
N ARG A 173 -16.11 -7.61 -6.87
CA ARG A 173 -17.00 -8.63 -7.47
C ARG A 173 -18.18 -8.03 -8.21
N LYS A 174 -18.80 -6.96 -7.66
CA LYS A 174 -19.90 -6.26 -8.35
C LYS A 174 -19.48 -5.65 -9.68
N HIS A 175 -18.19 -5.39 -9.85
CA HIS A 175 -17.58 -4.90 -11.10
C HIS A 175 -16.94 -6.01 -11.95
N GLY A 176 -17.25 -7.28 -11.67
CA GLY A 176 -16.85 -8.41 -12.51
C GLY A 176 -15.50 -9.06 -12.15
N PHE A 177 -14.80 -8.57 -11.12
CA PHE A 177 -13.56 -9.20 -10.67
C PHE A 177 -13.84 -10.47 -9.88
N ASN A 178 -13.13 -11.57 -10.22
CA ASN A 178 -13.26 -12.85 -9.53
C ASN A 178 -12.41 -12.88 -8.27
N ILE A 179 -12.88 -12.23 -7.21
CA ILE A 179 -12.20 -12.07 -5.92
C ILE A 179 -12.87 -12.95 -4.86
N ASP A 180 -12.09 -13.63 -4.02
CA ASP A 180 -12.56 -14.42 -2.88
C ASP A 180 -13.29 -13.55 -1.85
N GLU A 181 -14.23 -14.16 -1.16
CA GLU A 181 -14.82 -13.56 0.04
C GLU A 181 -13.79 -13.51 1.16
N TYR A 182 -13.94 -12.50 2.01
CA TYR A 182 -13.10 -12.41 3.19
C TYR A 182 -13.50 -13.50 4.21
N GLU A 183 -12.55 -14.39 4.49
CA GLU A 183 -12.66 -15.35 5.59
C GLU A 183 -11.85 -14.87 6.79
N GLU A 184 -12.48 -14.73 7.93
CA GLU A 184 -11.82 -14.36 9.19
C GLU A 184 -11.21 -15.61 9.81
N THR A 185 -9.88 -15.68 9.88
CA THR A 185 -9.15 -16.77 10.54
C THR A 185 -8.58 -16.30 11.88
N GLU A 186 -8.30 -17.21 12.80
CA GLU A 186 -7.67 -16.89 14.09
C GLU A 186 -6.29 -16.23 13.91
N GLU A 187 -5.55 -16.56 12.85
CA GLU A 187 -4.28 -15.91 12.51
C GLU A 187 -4.48 -14.46 12.12
N LYS A 188 -5.51 -14.16 11.32
CA LYS A 188 -5.86 -12.78 10.92
C LYS A 188 -6.32 -11.94 12.11
N LYS A 189 -6.97 -12.55 13.12
CA LYS A 189 -7.37 -11.85 14.36
C LYS A 189 -6.16 -11.41 15.19
N LYS A 190 -5.05 -12.14 15.13
CA LYS A 190 -3.79 -11.81 15.84
C LYS A 190 -2.97 -10.70 15.19
N GLY A 191 -3.33 -10.28 13.99
CA GLY A 191 -2.58 -9.33 13.16
C GLY A 191 -1.60 -10.06 12.23
N GLY A 192 -1.52 -9.61 10.98
CA GLY A 192 -0.58 -10.16 10.00
C GLY A 192 0.88 -9.80 10.33
N LEU A 193 1.82 -10.60 9.83
CA LEU A 193 3.24 -10.30 9.89
C LEU A 193 3.52 -9.04 9.03
N SER A 194 4.44 -8.20 9.49
CA SER A 194 5.01 -7.15 8.63
C SER A 194 5.72 -7.78 7.43
N ALA A 195 5.87 -7.04 6.32
CA ALA A 195 6.59 -7.53 5.13
C ALA A 195 8.00 -8.05 5.49
N LYS A 196 8.69 -7.42 6.45
CA LYS A 196 10.00 -7.85 6.92
C LYS A 196 9.94 -9.18 7.68
N GLU A 197 8.96 -9.36 8.55
CA GLU A 197 8.75 -10.60 9.32
C GLU A 197 8.32 -11.73 8.39
N TYR A 198 7.47 -11.44 7.39
CA TYR A 198 7.06 -12.42 6.38
C TYR A 198 8.26 -12.87 5.54
N LYS A 199 9.07 -11.94 5.00
CA LYS A 199 10.30 -12.28 4.25
C LYS A 199 11.25 -13.15 5.09
N LYS A 200 11.44 -12.81 6.37
CA LYS A 200 12.27 -13.59 7.29
C LYS A 200 11.73 -15.00 7.49
N LYS A 201 10.42 -15.14 7.72
CA LYS A 201 9.76 -16.45 7.88
C LYS A 201 9.91 -17.33 6.65
N MET A 202 9.67 -16.76 5.45
CA MET A 202 9.83 -17.49 4.18
C MET A 202 11.27 -17.93 3.94
N GLU A 203 12.25 -17.10 4.31
CA GLU A 203 13.67 -17.46 4.19
C GLU A 203 14.06 -18.60 5.16
N GLU A 204 13.52 -18.59 6.38
CA GLU A 204 13.71 -19.67 7.35
C GLU A 204 13.06 -20.98 6.89
N GLU A 205 11.84 -20.91 6.33
CA GLU A 205 11.13 -22.08 5.77
C GLU A 205 11.88 -22.67 4.57
N LYS A 206 12.41 -21.80 3.67
CA LYS A 206 13.24 -22.23 2.54
C LYS A 206 14.50 -22.96 2.99
N LYS A 207 15.24 -22.38 3.95
CA LYS A 207 16.44 -23.04 4.51
C LYS A 207 16.13 -24.38 5.17
N ALA A 208 14.98 -24.49 5.84
CA ALA A 208 14.55 -25.76 6.44
C ALA A 208 14.19 -26.82 5.39
N LEU A 209 13.57 -26.38 4.27
CA LEU A 209 13.25 -27.26 3.14
C LEU A 209 14.53 -27.74 2.42
N ASP A 210 15.45 -26.81 2.12
CA ASP A 210 16.73 -27.13 1.48
C ASP A 210 17.52 -28.17 2.32
N LYS A 211 17.56 -27.97 3.64
CA LYS A 211 18.19 -28.94 4.55
C LYS A 211 17.53 -30.34 4.50
N LYS A 212 16.19 -30.41 4.44
CA LYS A 212 15.48 -31.69 4.31
C LYS A 212 15.78 -32.37 2.97
N LEU A 213 15.85 -31.59 1.88
CA LEU A 213 16.20 -32.13 0.56
C LEU A 213 17.62 -32.67 0.53
N ASP A 214 18.58 -31.99 1.18
CA ASP A 214 19.97 -32.45 1.30
C ASP A 214 20.11 -33.72 2.15
N GLU A 215 19.27 -33.89 3.17
CA GLU A 215 19.21 -35.10 3.99
C GLU A 215 18.65 -36.28 3.18
N MET A 216 17.55 -36.08 2.44
CA MET A 216 16.95 -37.11 1.57
C MET A 216 17.84 -37.52 0.39
N ALA A 217 18.71 -36.65 -0.09
CA ALA A 217 19.65 -36.96 -1.19
C ALA A 217 20.86 -37.80 -0.72
N LYS A 218 21.04 -38.01 0.59
CA LYS A 218 22.16 -38.78 1.16
C LYS A 218 21.76 -40.21 1.60
N GLU A 219 20.45 -40.49 1.57
CA GLU A 219 19.89 -41.84 1.74
C GLU A 219 19.78 -42.55 0.38
#